data_db0d441eb2d18440de51e6b36251e7bd
#
_entry.id   db0d441eb2d18440de51e6b36251e7bd
#
_cell.length_a   1.000
_cell.length_b   1.000
_cell.length_c   1.000
_cell.angle_alpha   90.00
_cell.angle_beta   90.00
_cell.angle_gamma   90.00
#
_symmetry.space_group_name_H-M   'P 1'
#
loop_
_entity.id
_entity.type
_entity.pdbx_description
1 polymer ?
#
loop_
_entity_poly.entity_id
_entity_poly.type
_entity_poly.pdbx_seq_one_letter_code
_entity_poly.pdbx_strand_id
1 'polypeptide(L)'
;MSGPTSRIKSIASHLTSTGPSTGPSTPPHIHHLSPTFFLERAATIEPNAQAILYFNPSGAVIRRSYRQLAHRAAGLAYYLKKHKRLRVGILAPNTPAFLEAIYAIVAAGAVIVPANIRLKQQDIEYIFDYAQVDCIIVDWGFEGLLETYKKSHPNVPLIIDTDTEKTQGPDCGPFNQAICEGLAYDRSNGDRGWAGLQSQANNEDDMLAICFTSGTTSRPKGVIYTHRGAYLASMANVIESGLNIGRCRYLWTLPMFHAMGWTFPWAVVAVRGLNVCLHKIDYALIWKLLKQEGITHFNAAPTVNTMLIAAKEAQRLPQPVQVTVAASPPSGHLFEKMINLNLHPVHTYGMTETYGPSTRCYQLPEWDKLPSQEKYANLARQGHGFITSLPIRIVKLDQPEGRLVDVAKDGKEIGEVVFSGNICTKGYYKDAEATRKLFAGGALHSGDLAVWHPDGSAQILDRAKDIIISGGENISSVALESALAHHPAILEVGVVAVPDEKWGERPKAYVTLKHGHEGNLKPDDVIAWAKTQNAISSFMVPREVEVVSELPKTSTGKIKKQVLREWVKNGAK
;
A
#
# COMPACT_ATOMS: atom_id res chain seq x y z
N MET A 1 -4.91 -51.20 22.62
CA MET A 1 -5.21 -49.75 22.75
C MET A 1 -4.07 -49.13 23.57
N SER A 2 -3.28 -48.27 22.95
CA SER A 2 -2.18 -47.58 23.64
C SER A 2 -2.79 -46.53 24.59
N GLY A 3 -2.45 -46.58 25.88
CA GLY A 3 -2.99 -45.69 26.90
C GLY A 3 -2.59 -44.21 26.72
N PRO A 4 -3.23 -43.26 27.44
CA PRO A 4 -3.00 -41.83 27.31
C PRO A 4 -1.54 -41.38 27.38
N THR A 5 -0.72 -42.05 28.17
CA THR A 5 0.72 -41.81 28.34
C THR A 5 1.54 -42.09 27.08
N SER A 6 1.14 -43.08 26.27
CA SER A 6 1.80 -43.37 24.98
C SER A 6 1.53 -42.31 23.93
N ARG A 7 0.31 -41.76 23.91
CA ARG A 7 -0.06 -40.62 23.02
C ARG A 7 0.68 -39.34 23.41
N ILE A 8 0.80 -39.04 24.71
CA ILE A 8 1.54 -37.87 25.19
C ILE A 8 3.03 -37.99 24.86
N LYS A 9 3.64 -39.19 25.00
CA LYS A 9 5.03 -39.41 24.59
C LYS A 9 5.22 -39.26 23.07
N SER A 10 4.29 -39.73 22.27
CA SER A 10 4.33 -39.54 20.81
C SER A 10 4.23 -38.06 20.42
N ILE A 11 3.34 -37.29 21.04
CA ILE A 11 3.22 -35.86 20.83
C ILE A 11 4.48 -35.11 21.32
N ALA A 12 5.00 -35.49 22.50
CA ALA A 12 6.23 -34.90 23.04
C ALA A 12 7.46 -35.18 22.14
N SER A 13 7.55 -36.37 21.52
CA SER A 13 8.64 -36.66 20.58
C SER A 13 8.60 -35.84 19.30
N HIS A 14 7.42 -35.41 18.86
CA HIS A 14 7.28 -34.44 17.74
C HIS A 14 7.69 -33.04 18.12
N LEU A 15 7.56 -32.66 19.39
CA LEU A 15 7.88 -31.32 19.89
C LEU A 15 9.34 -31.17 20.39
N THR A 16 10.02 -32.31 20.67
CA THR A 16 11.34 -32.32 21.33
C THR A 16 12.44 -33.01 20.54
N SER A 17 12.30 -33.21 19.23
CA SER A 17 13.39 -33.76 18.41
C SER A 17 14.56 -32.76 18.29
N THR A 18 15.43 -32.73 19.30
CA THR A 18 16.68 -31.95 19.35
C THR A 18 17.87 -32.75 18.82
N GLY A 19 17.66 -33.69 17.90
CA GLY A 19 18.74 -34.40 17.21
C GLY A 19 19.25 -33.55 16.03
N PRO A 20 20.54 -33.64 15.64
CA PRO A 20 21.01 -33.01 14.40
C PRO A 20 20.29 -33.70 13.23
N SER A 21 19.21 -33.09 12.75
CA SER A 21 18.47 -33.60 11.61
C SER A 21 19.30 -33.32 10.35
N THR A 22 19.84 -34.35 9.73
CA THR A 22 20.44 -34.35 8.40
C THR A 22 19.36 -34.37 7.28
N GLY A 23 18.10 -34.16 7.62
CA GLY A 23 16.95 -34.10 6.72
C GLY A 23 16.27 -32.73 6.73
N PRO A 24 15.34 -32.42 5.79
CA PRO A 24 14.60 -31.19 5.79
C PRO A 24 13.89 -31.00 7.14
N SER A 25 14.08 -29.83 7.76
CA SER A 25 13.56 -29.48 9.10
C SER A 25 12.03 -29.45 9.20
N THR A 26 11.34 -29.56 8.08
CA THR A 26 9.87 -29.53 7.96
C THR A 26 9.36 -30.90 7.52
N PRO A 27 8.30 -31.47 8.16
CA PRO A 27 7.67 -32.68 7.67
C PRO A 27 7.23 -32.54 6.20
N PRO A 28 7.36 -33.59 5.36
CA PRO A 28 7.16 -33.50 3.91
C PRO A 28 5.74 -33.12 3.48
N HIS A 29 4.76 -33.17 4.39
CA HIS A 29 3.37 -32.75 4.16
C HIS A 29 3.09 -31.28 4.56
N ILE A 30 4.08 -30.59 5.14
CA ILE A 30 4.00 -29.19 5.53
C ILE A 30 4.92 -28.39 4.60
N HIS A 31 4.45 -27.29 4.06
CA HIS A 31 5.25 -26.36 3.29
C HIS A 31 5.29 -24.99 3.96
N HIS A 32 6.39 -24.28 3.76
CA HIS A 32 6.52 -22.89 4.20
C HIS A 32 5.63 -21.99 3.36
N LEU A 33 4.97 -21.04 4.01
CA LEU A 33 4.11 -20.08 3.34
C LEU A 33 4.92 -19.20 2.38
N SER A 34 4.46 -19.05 1.14
CA SER A 34 4.97 -18.09 0.17
C SER A 34 3.87 -17.69 -0.81
N PRO A 35 3.69 -16.39 -1.09
CA PRO A 35 2.68 -15.94 -2.05
C PRO A 35 3.05 -16.29 -3.51
N THR A 36 4.29 -16.67 -3.77
CA THR A 36 4.77 -17.07 -5.11
C THR A 36 4.01 -18.30 -5.64
N PHE A 37 3.60 -19.20 -4.74
CA PHE A 37 2.77 -20.36 -5.06
C PHE A 37 1.44 -20.01 -5.76
N PHE A 38 0.88 -18.83 -5.52
CA PHE A 38 -0.41 -18.44 -6.10
C PHE A 38 -0.39 -18.41 -7.63
N LEU A 39 0.73 -18.02 -8.26
CA LEU A 39 0.81 -17.95 -9.72
C LEU A 39 0.83 -19.33 -10.37
N GLU A 40 1.65 -20.25 -9.85
CA GLU A 40 1.70 -21.63 -10.34
C GLU A 40 0.33 -22.30 -10.24
N ARG A 41 -0.32 -22.13 -9.06
CA ARG A 41 -1.68 -22.63 -8.82
C ARG A 41 -2.69 -22.02 -9.80
N ALA A 42 -2.66 -20.71 -10.02
CA ALA A 42 -3.58 -20.03 -10.92
C ALA A 42 -3.41 -20.51 -12.39
N ALA A 43 -2.17 -20.67 -12.83
CA ALA A 43 -1.85 -21.16 -14.17
C ALA A 43 -2.24 -22.64 -14.36
N THR A 44 -2.24 -23.43 -13.29
CA THR A 44 -2.71 -24.83 -13.32
C THR A 44 -4.23 -24.92 -13.42
N ILE A 45 -4.95 -24.12 -12.64
CA ILE A 45 -6.42 -24.19 -12.55
C ILE A 45 -7.09 -23.55 -13.79
N GLU A 46 -6.64 -22.36 -14.19
CA GLU A 46 -7.24 -21.60 -15.30
C GLU A 46 -6.16 -21.05 -16.25
N PRO A 47 -5.41 -21.92 -16.95
CA PRO A 47 -4.26 -21.50 -17.77
C PRO A 47 -4.62 -20.49 -18.86
N ASN A 48 -5.83 -20.58 -19.41
CA ASN A 48 -6.30 -19.74 -20.52
C ASN A 48 -7.10 -18.52 -20.06
N ALA A 49 -7.40 -18.40 -18.75
CA ALA A 49 -8.06 -17.20 -18.22
C ALA A 49 -7.13 -15.99 -18.35
N GLN A 50 -7.72 -14.84 -18.66
CA GLN A 50 -6.98 -13.60 -18.80
C GLN A 50 -6.46 -13.14 -17.42
N ALA A 51 -5.14 -13.01 -17.31
CA ALA A 51 -4.45 -12.59 -16.09
C ALA A 51 -4.10 -11.10 -16.11
N ILE A 52 -3.75 -10.57 -17.29
CA ILE A 52 -3.34 -9.17 -17.49
C ILE A 52 -4.09 -8.56 -18.68
N LEU A 53 -4.51 -7.32 -18.48
CA LEU A 53 -4.93 -6.38 -19.51
C LEU A 53 -4.19 -5.07 -19.29
N TYR A 54 -3.53 -4.55 -20.30
CA TYR A 54 -2.77 -3.33 -20.20
C TYR A 54 -2.91 -2.48 -21.46
N PHE A 55 -3.16 -1.19 -21.27
CA PHE A 55 -3.17 -0.18 -22.31
C PHE A 55 -1.88 0.62 -22.20
N ASN A 56 -0.93 0.35 -23.10
CA ASN A 56 0.35 1.03 -23.05
C ASN A 56 0.26 2.49 -23.53
N PRO A 57 1.27 3.34 -23.25
CA PRO A 57 1.26 4.74 -23.68
C PRO A 57 1.15 4.96 -25.19
N SER A 58 1.56 3.99 -26.01
CA SER A 58 1.44 4.07 -27.48
C SER A 58 0.04 3.70 -28.00
N GLY A 59 -0.88 3.29 -27.09
CA GLY A 59 -2.25 2.89 -27.42
C GLY A 59 -2.40 1.41 -27.78
N ALA A 60 -1.32 0.63 -27.76
CA ALA A 60 -1.41 -0.82 -27.93
C ALA A 60 -2.02 -1.50 -26.70
N VAL A 61 -2.72 -2.62 -26.93
CA VAL A 61 -3.39 -3.39 -25.89
C VAL A 61 -2.67 -4.71 -25.68
N ILE A 62 -2.07 -4.89 -24.51
CA ILE A 62 -1.38 -6.12 -24.13
C ILE A 62 -2.34 -7.00 -23.31
N ARG A 63 -2.48 -8.25 -23.74
CA ARG A 63 -3.29 -9.26 -23.05
C ARG A 63 -2.43 -10.47 -22.76
N ARG A 64 -2.50 -11.01 -21.54
CA ARG A 64 -1.81 -12.24 -21.14
C ARG A 64 -2.74 -13.17 -20.40
N SER A 65 -2.67 -14.45 -20.72
CA SER A 65 -3.30 -15.50 -19.93
C SER A 65 -2.45 -15.85 -18.71
N TYR A 66 -3.01 -16.59 -17.75
CA TYR A 66 -2.25 -17.11 -16.60
C TYR A 66 -1.10 -18.03 -17.03
N ARG A 67 -1.28 -18.83 -18.08
CA ARG A 67 -0.19 -19.62 -18.67
C ARG A 67 0.94 -18.74 -19.17
N GLN A 68 0.62 -17.67 -19.88
CA GLN A 68 1.63 -16.74 -20.40
C GLN A 68 2.33 -15.99 -19.26
N LEU A 69 1.59 -15.49 -18.27
CA LEU A 69 2.16 -14.82 -17.10
C LEU A 69 3.13 -15.75 -16.36
N ALA A 70 2.70 -16.98 -16.06
CA ALA A 70 3.55 -17.98 -15.39
C ALA A 70 4.80 -18.35 -16.20
N HIS A 71 4.64 -18.56 -17.51
CA HIS A 71 5.76 -18.89 -18.41
C HIS A 71 6.80 -17.76 -18.48
N ARG A 72 6.35 -16.51 -18.59
CA ARG A 72 7.23 -15.34 -18.64
C ARG A 72 7.94 -15.10 -17.30
N ALA A 73 7.20 -15.21 -16.19
CA ALA A 73 7.78 -15.10 -14.85
C ALA A 73 8.83 -16.22 -14.61
N ALA A 74 8.55 -17.46 -15.04
CA ALA A 74 9.53 -18.55 -14.97
C ALA A 74 10.79 -18.25 -15.79
N GLY A 75 10.64 -17.75 -17.02
CA GLY A 75 11.77 -17.36 -17.86
C GLY A 75 12.65 -16.30 -17.21
N LEU A 76 12.05 -15.22 -16.69
CA LEU A 76 12.80 -14.20 -15.96
C LEU A 76 13.46 -14.76 -14.69
N ALA A 77 12.77 -15.65 -13.95
CA ALA A 77 13.34 -16.29 -12.76
C ALA A 77 14.59 -17.11 -13.09
N TYR A 78 14.56 -17.89 -14.17
CA TYR A 78 15.72 -18.65 -14.63
C TYR A 78 16.87 -17.76 -15.11
N TYR A 79 16.57 -16.64 -15.75
CA TYR A 79 17.58 -15.62 -16.07
C TYR A 79 18.28 -15.13 -14.81
N LEU A 80 17.52 -14.69 -13.80
CA LEU A 80 18.08 -14.21 -12.54
C LEU A 80 18.90 -15.29 -11.82
N LYS A 81 18.41 -16.54 -11.81
CA LYS A 81 19.10 -17.69 -11.22
C LYS A 81 20.42 -18.01 -11.94
N LYS A 82 20.41 -18.03 -13.30
CA LYS A 82 21.60 -18.21 -14.12
C LYS A 82 22.69 -17.19 -13.80
N HIS A 83 22.29 -15.92 -13.63
CA HIS A 83 23.20 -14.81 -13.33
C HIS A 83 23.40 -14.58 -11.83
N LYS A 84 22.89 -15.47 -10.95
CA LYS A 84 23.04 -15.44 -9.47
C LYS A 84 22.64 -14.09 -8.86
N ARG A 85 21.54 -13.49 -9.32
CA ARG A 85 21.04 -12.22 -8.80
C ARG A 85 20.33 -12.46 -7.47
N LEU A 86 20.67 -11.64 -6.46
CA LEU A 86 20.17 -11.82 -5.08
C LEU A 86 19.23 -10.71 -4.63
N ARG A 87 19.41 -9.49 -5.14
CA ARG A 87 18.56 -8.33 -4.82
C ARG A 87 18.28 -7.55 -6.09
N VAL A 88 17.01 -7.58 -6.49
CA VAL A 88 16.61 -7.01 -7.77
C VAL A 88 15.79 -5.75 -7.54
N GLY A 89 16.32 -4.62 -8.00
CA GLY A 89 15.62 -3.34 -8.04
C GLY A 89 14.50 -3.35 -9.07
N ILE A 90 13.37 -2.72 -8.76
CA ILE A 90 12.32 -2.46 -9.74
C ILE A 90 12.02 -0.96 -9.75
N LEU A 91 12.19 -0.32 -10.91
CA LEU A 91 11.85 1.07 -11.16
C LEU A 91 10.89 1.16 -12.33
N ALA A 92 9.63 0.93 -12.07
CA ALA A 92 8.59 0.89 -13.11
C ALA A 92 7.22 1.32 -12.56
N PRO A 93 6.31 1.82 -13.40
CA PRO A 93 4.91 2.03 -13.07
C PRO A 93 4.14 0.70 -13.06
N ASN A 94 2.80 0.77 -13.06
CA ASN A 94 1.95 -0.43 -13.06
C ASN A 94 1.92 -1.07 -14.46
N THR A 95 2.97 -1.81 -14.80
CA THR A 95 3.12 -2.51 -16.09
C THR A 95 3.03 -4.03 -15.93
N PRO A 96 2.80 -4.78 -17.02
CA PRO A 96 2.93 -6.24 -17.01
C PRO A 96 4.29 -6.72 -16.50
N ALA A 97 5.38 -6.04 -16.88
CA ALA A 97 6.73 -6.38 -16.45
C ALA A 97 6.91 -6.28 -14.92
N PHE A 98 6.29 -5.29 -14.26
CA PHE A 98 6.32 -5.18 -12.81
C PHE A 98 5.68 -6.41 -12.15
N LEU A 99 4.50 -6.83 -12.63
CA LEU A 99 3.81 -8.00 -12.09
C LEU A 99 4.58 -9.30 -12.37
N GLU A 100 5.15 -9.47 -13.58
CA GLU A 100 6.00 -10.59 -13.93
C GLU A 100 7.25 -10.65 -13.03
N ALA A 101 7.89 -9.49 -12.78
CA ALA A 101 9.08 -9.38 -11.94
C ALA A 101 8.84 -9.76 -10.48
N ILE A 102 7.72 -9.36 -9.88
CA ILE A 102 7.37 -9.73 -8.50
C ILE A 102 7.43 -11.25 -8.29
N TYR A 103 6.85 -12.01 -9.23
CA TYR A 103 6.86 -13.48 -9.14
C TYR A 103 8.22 -14.08 -9.50
N ALA A 104 8.86 -13.54 -10.54
CA ALA A 104 10.13 -14.05 -11.04
C ALA A 104 11.27 -13.90 -10.02
N ILE A 105 11.37 -12.75 -9.38
CA ILE A 105 12.45 -12.46 -8.42
C ILE A 105 12.38 -13.43 -7.23
N VAL A 106 11.19 -13.60 -6.67
CA VAL A 106 11.00 -14.51 -5.52
C VAL A 106 11.19 -15.97 -5.93
N ALA A 107 10.69 -16.37 -7.10
CA ALA A 107 10.87 -17.71 -7.64
C ALA A 107 12.35 -18.04 -7.95
N ALA A 108 13.18 -17.05 -8.23
CA ALA A 108 14.62 -17.18 -8.37
C ALA A 108 15.36 -17.32 -7.02
N GLY A 109 14.68 -17.10 -5.88
CA GLY A 109 15.27 -17.04 -4.55
C GLY A 109 15.91 -15.68 -4.23
N ALA A 110 15.54 -14.63 -4.97
CA ALA A 110 16.04 -13.28 -4.79
C ALA A 110 15.03 -12.39 -4.04
N VAL A 111 15.49 -11.21 -3.60
CA VAL A 111 14.72 -10.22 -2.84
C VAL A 111 14.30 -9.06 -3.72
N ILE A 112 13.05 -8.66 -3.64
CA ILE A 112 12.48 -7.52 -4.38
C ILE A 112 12.84 -6.20 -3.68
N VAL A 113 13.31 -5.21 -4.45
CA VAL A 113 13.56 -3.85 -3.95
C VAL A 113 12.84 -2.84 -4.87
N PRO A 114 11.55 -2.54 -4.62
CA PRO A 114 10.82 -1.61 -5.45
C PRO A 114 11.18 -0.17 -5.08
N ALA A 115 11.41 0.66 -6.08
CA ALA A 115 11.64 2.09 -5.90
C ALA A 115 10.48 2.92 -6.47
N ASN A 116 10.18 4.02 -5.80
CA ASN A 116 9.13 4.94 -6.24
C ASN A 116 9.64 5.80 -7.41
N ILE A 117 9.00 5.69 -8.55
CA ILE A 117 9.33 6.40 -9.80
C ILE A 117 9.21 7.93 -9.71
N ARG A 118 8.64 8.47 -8.64
CA ARG A 118 8.50 9.93 -8.40
C ARG A 118 9.56 10.49 -7.45
N LEU A 119 10.51 9.66 -7.03
CA LEU A 119 11.66 10.11 -6.25
C LEU A 119 12.67 10.82 -7.14
N LYS A 120 13.49 11.66 -6.51
CA LYS A 120 14.67 12.22 -7.17
C LYS A 120 15.70 11.12 -7.36
N GLN A 121 16.56 11.30 -8.37
CA GLN A 121 17.65 10.39 -8.70
C GLN A 121 18.48 9.98 -7.48
N GLN A 122 18.93 10.95 -6.68
CA GLN A 122 19.72 10.71 -5.46
C GLN A 122 19.04 9.84 -4.41
N ASP A 123 17.70 9.89 -4.31
CA ASP A 123 16.93 9.07 -3.38
C ASP A 123 16.80 7.62 -3.89
N ILE A 124 16.68 7.45 -5.22
CA ILE A 124 16.66 6.13 -5.87
C ILE A 124 18.05 5.47 -5.71
N GLU A 125 19.11 6.22 -5.96
CA GLU A 125 20.48 5.76 -5.75
C GLU A 125 20.71 5.28 -4.31
N TYR A 126 20.32 6.12 -3.34
CA TYR A 126 20.41 5.74 -1.93
C TYR A 126 19.67 4.42 -1.62
N ILE A 127 18.46 4.25 -2.15
CA ILE A 127 17.65 3.03 -1.94
C ILE A 127 18.39 1.80 -2.49
N PHE A 128 18.89 1.87 -3.71
CA PHE A 128 19.53 0.74 -4.35
C PHE A 128 20.90 0.41 -3.75
N ASP A 129 21.69 1.42 -3.36
CA ASP A 129 22.94 1.23 -2.64
C ASP A 129 22.72 0.62 -1.27
N TYR A 130 21.83 1.20 -0.47
CA TYR A 130 21.54 0.72 0.87
C TYR A 130 21.02 -0.72 0.87
N ALA A 131 20.16 -1.05 -0.09
CA ALA A 131 19.65 -2.41 -0.29
C ALA A 131 20.68 -3.34 -0.96
N GLN A 132 21.82 -2.83 -1.48
CA GLN A 132 22.81 -3.61 -2.22
C GLN A 132 22.21 -4.33 -3.42
N VAL A 133 21.49 -3.59 -4.25
CA VAL A 133 20.88 -4.11 -5.48
C VAL A 133 21.97 -4.53 -6.47
N ASP A 134 21.82 -5.73 -7.05
CA ASP A 134 22.78 -6.32 -7.98
C ASP A 134 22.23 -6.53 -9.41
N CYS A 135 20.97 -6.14 -9.62
CA CYS A 135 20.29 -6.11 -10.93
C CYS A 135 19.09 -5.17 -10.84
N ILE A 136 18.79 -4.42 -11.89
CA ILE A 136 17.65 -3.50 -11.90
C ILE A 136 16.76 -3.78 -13.11
N ILE A 137 15.47 -3.95 -12.87
CA ILE A 137 14.43 -3.96 -13.89
C ILE A 137 13.85 -2.55 -13.94
N VAL A 138 13.90 -1.92 -15.10
CA VAL A 138 13.49 -0.52 -15.27
C VAL A 138 12.59 -0.36 -16.49
N ASP A 139 11.50 0.40 -16.33
CA ASP A 139 10.69 0.86 -17.46
C ASP A 139 11.46 1.92 -18.26
N TRP A 140 11.43 1.83 -19.57
CA TRP A 140 12.18 2.71 -20.49
C TRP A 140 11.96 4.20 -20.23
N GLY A 141 10.77 4.61 -19.78
CA GLY A 141 10.44 5.99 -19.44
C GLY A 141 11.16 6.52 -18.20
N PHE A 142 11.78 5.65 -17.41
CA PHE A 142 12.45 5.99 -16.14
C PHE A 142 13.95 5.65 -16.13
N GLU A 143 14.51 5.17 -17.24
CA GLU A 143 15.94 4.83 -17.35
C GLU A 143 16.83 6.06 -17.02
N GLY A 144 16.44 7.25 -17.44
CA GLY A 144 17.17 8.50 -17.18
C GLY A 144 17.38 8.80 -15.68
N LEU A 145 16.52 8.28 -14.80
CA LEU A 145 16.69 8.41 -13.34
C LEU A 145 17.87 7.56 -12.79
N LEU A 146 18.44 6.69 -13.60
CA LEU A 146 19.55 5.79 -13.22
C LEU A 146 20.89 6.15 -13.84
N GLU A 147 21.01 7.27 -14.56
CA GLU A 147 22.23 7.64 -15.27
C GLU A 147 23.46 7.76 -14.34
N THR A 148 23.31 8.45 -13.19
CA THR A 148 24.41 8.59 -12.22
C THR A 148 24.70 7.28 -11.53
N TYR A 149 23.64 6.53 -11.15
CA TYR A 149 23.80 5.20 -10.55
C TYR A 149 24.57 4.24 -11.48
N LYS A 150 24.25 4.22 -12.77
CA LYS A 150 24.93 3.39 -13.77
C LYS A 150 26.42 3.74 -13.93
N LYS A 151 26.77 5.03 -13.81
CA LYS A 151 28.18 5.49 -13.86
C LYS A 151 28.97 5.00 -12.64
N SER A 152 28.38 5.04 -11.45
CA SER A 152 29.02 4.59 -10.20
C SER A 152 28.97 3.06 -10.02
N HIS A 153 28.01 2.38 -10.65
CA HIS A 153 27.79 0.92 -10.56
C HIS A 153 27.75 0.25 -11.95
N PRO A 154 28.84 0.31 -12.75
CA PRO A 154 28.84 -0.17 -14.14
C PRO A 154 28.58 -1.69 -14.26
N ASN A 155 28.80 -2.45 -13.18
CA ASN A 155 28.61 -3.90 -13.13
C ASN A 155 27.18 -4.33 -12.78
N VAL A 156 26.29 -3.40 -12.39
CA VAL A 156 24.87 -3.69 -12.11
C VAL A 156 24.09 -3.63 -13.44
N PRO A 157 23.60 -4.76 -13.95
CA PRO A 157 22.87 -4.78 -15.22
C PRO A 157 21.51 -4.12 -15.07
N LEU A 158 21.11 -3.40 -16.13
CA LEU A 158 19.77 -2.88 -16.30
C LEU A 158 19.02 -3.77 -17.29
N ILE A 159 17.88 -4.30 -16.88
CA ILE A 159 16.92 -5.01 -17.73
C ILE A 159 15.82 -4.03 -18.08
N ILE A 160 15.90 -3.43 -19.26
CA ILE A 160 14.98 -2.36 -19.67
C ILE A 160 13.72 -3.00 -20.26
N ASP A 161 12.56 -2.70 -19.67
CA ASP A 161 11.26 -3.00 -20.27
C ASP A 161 10.92 -1.89 -21.25
N THR A 162 10.87 -2.23 -22.53
CA THR A 162 10.51 -1.33 -23.63
C THR A 162 9.02 -1.36 -23.96
N ASP A 163 8.21 -1.98 -23.10
CA ASP A 163 6.76 -2.05 -23.20
C ASP A 163 6.28 -2.65 -24.54
N THR A 164 7.03 -3.61 -25.06
CA THR A 164 6.72 -4.31 -26.32
C THR A 164 6.24 -5.74 -26.09
N GLU A 165 5.30 -6.21 -26.92
CA GLU A 165 4.89 -7.62 -26.95
C GLU A 165 5.82 -8.51 -27.76
N LYS A 166 6.70 -7.95 -28.59
CA LYS A 166 7.59 -8.72 -29.44
C LYS A 166 8.55 -9.55 -28.58
N THR A 167 8.50 -10.86 -28.75
CA THR A 167 9.33 -11.83 -28.02
C THR A 167 10.48 -12.39 -28.86
N GLN A 168 10.57 -12.03 -30.13
CA GLN A 168 11.61 -12.46 -31.08
C GLN A 168 12.00 -11.32 -32.01
N GLY A 169 13.25 -11.35 -32.47
CA GLY A 169 13.79 -10.34 -33.37
C GLY A 169 14.44 -9.15 -32.67
N PRO A 170 15.03 -8.22 -33.44
CA PRO A 170 15.80 -7.11 -32.89
C PRO A 170 14.98 -6.13 -32.03
N ASP A 171 13.66 -6.09 -32.25
CA ASP A 171 12.76 -5.17 -31.55
C ASP A 171 12.11 -5.80 -30.31
N CYS A 172 12.56 -6.98 -29.83
CA CYS A 172 11.91 -7.64 -28.69
C CYS A 172 12.24 -7.02 -27.32
N GLY A 173 13.18 -6.09 -27.27
CA GLY A 173 13.60 -5.38 -26.05
C GLY A 173 14.36 -6.23 -25.02
N PRO A 174 15.18 -5.61 -24.16
CA PRO A 174 16.03 -6.33 -23.20
C PRO A 174 15.27 -7.18 -22.18
N PHE A 175 14.10 -6.74 -21.74
CA PHE A 175 13.28 -7.51 -20.78
C PHE A 175 12.78 -8.83 -21.39
N ASN A 176 12.28 -8.80 -22.62
CA ASN A 176 11.86 -10.01 -23.32
C ASN A 176 13.05 -10.91 -23.69
N GLN A 177 14.21 -10.33 -24.01
CA GLN A 177 15.46 -11.09 -24.25
C GLN A 177 15.88 -11.85 -22.99
N ALA A 178 15.85 -11.21 -21.82
CA ALA A 178 16.14 -11.86 -20.53
C ALA A 178 15.20 -13.04 -20.26
N ILE A 179 13.91 -12.90 -20.54
CA ILE A 179 12.94 -14.00 -20.43
C ILE A 179 13.31 -15.15 -21.38
N CYS A 180 13.58 -14.86 -22.67
CA CYS A 180 13.95 -15.87 -23.66
C CYS A 180 15.26 -16.59 -23.29
N GLU A 181 16.26 -15.86 -22.80
CA GLU A 181 17.52 -16.43 -22.30
C GLU A 181 17.29 -17.38 -21.12
N GLY A 182 16.46 -16.96 -20.14
CA GLY A 182 16.13 -17.82 -18.99
C GLY A 182 15.39 -19.10 -19.41
N LEU A 183 14.42 -19.01 -20.32
CA LEU A 183 13.72 -20.18 -20.86
C LEU A 183 14.68 -21.11 -21.62
N ALA A 184 15.64 -20.57 -22.37
CA ALA A 184 16.66 -21.37 -23.04
C ALA A 184 17.58 -22.06 -22.01
N TYR A 185 17.94 -21.36 -20.94
CA TYR A 185 18.71 -21.94 -19.84
C TYR A 185 17.96 -23.09 -19.15
N ASP A 186 16.67 -22.94 -18.84
CA ASP A 186 15.86 -24.01 -18.26
C ASP A 186 15.82 -25.25 -19.16
N ARG A 187 15.52 -25.06 -20.45
CA ARG A 187 15.53 -26.17 -21.44
C ARG A 187 16.86 -26.91 -21.46
N SER A 188 17.98 -26.19 -21.40
CA SER A 188 19.33 -26.83 -21.41
C SER A 188 19.66 -27.53 -20.08
N ASN A 189 18.90 -27.27 -19.01
CA ASN A 189 19.11 -27.82 -17.66
C ASN A 189 17.96 -28.74 -17.20
N GLY A 190 17.27 -29.37 -18.13
CA GLY A 190 16.28 -30.41 -17.86
C GLY A 190 14.82 -29.98 -17.98
N ASP A 191 14.53 -28.78 -18.50
CA ASP A 191 13.17 -28.27 -18.79
C ASP A 191 12.22 -28.41 -17.59
N ARG A 192 12.67 -27.94 -16.43
CA ARG A 192 12.01 -28.17 -15.14
C ARG A 192 10.82 -27.23 -14.88
N GLY A 193 10.74 -26.11 -15.62
CA GLY A 193 9.70 -25.10 -15.40
C GLY A 193 9.61 -24.66 -13.94
N TRP A 194 8.39 -24.53 -13.40
CA TRP A 194 8.18 -24.13 -12.00
C TRP A 194 8.74 -25.13 -10.98
N ALA A 195 8.82 -26.43 -11.31
CA ALA A 195 9.42 -27.43 -10.42
C ALA A 195 10.93 -27.22 -10.17
N GLY A 196 11.60 -26.43 -11.00
CA GLY A 196 13.00 -26.05 -10.83
C GLY A 196 13.21 -24.72 -10.12
N LEU A 197 12.13 -24.03 -9.74
CA LEU A 197 12.12 -22.72 -9.10
C LEU A 197 11.58 -22.80 -7.67
N GLN A 198 11.74 -21.73 -6.91
CA GLN A 198 11.21 -21.63 -5.55
C GLN A 198 9.77 -21.07 -5.57
N SER A 199 8.77 -21.91 -5.86
CA SER A 199 7.37 -21.54 -5.64
C SER A 199 7.00 -21.50 -4.15
N GLN A 200 7.81 -22.15 -3.31
CA GLN A 200 7.72 -22.17 -1.86
C GLN A 200 9.02 -21.62 -1.25
N ALA A 201 8.94 -21.00 -0.09
CA ALA A 201 10.13 -20.54 0.64
C ALA A 201 10.87 -21.72 1.29
N ASN A 202 12.20 -21.62 1.45
CA ASN A 202 12.96 -22.55 2.27
C ASN A 202 12.66 -22.33 3.75
N ASN A 203 12.46 -21.07 4.13
CA ASN A 203 11.97 -20.64 5.44
C ASN A 203 10.99 -19.48 5.22
N GLU A 204 9.80 -19.56 5.77
CA GLU A 204 8.77 -18.54 5.58
C GLU A 204 9.09 -17.19 6.24
N ASP A 205 10.09 -17.15 7.14
CA ASP A 205 10.64 -15.96 7.75
C ASP A 205 11.80 -15.32 6.95
N ASP A 206 12.19 -15.92 5.84
CA ASP A 206 13.17 -15.33 4.95
C ASP A 206 12.62 -14.05 4.31
N MET A 207 13.56 -13.16 3.98
CA MET A 207 13.24 -11.86 3.37
C MET A 207 12.75 -12.07 1.94
N LEU A 208 11.54 -11.58 1.65
CA LEU A 208 10.94 -11.58 0.32
C LEU A 208 11.15 -10.23 -0.38
N ALA A 209 11.05 -9.13 0.38
CA ALA A 209 11.24 -7.79 -0.17
C ALA A 209 11.79 -6.80 0.87
N ILE A 210 12.34 -5.69 0.38
CA ILE A 210 12.70 -4.50 1.17
C ILE A 210 11.91 -3.34 0.59
N CYS A 211 10.85 -2.92 1.29
CA CYS A 211 10.00 -1.80 0.89
C CYS A 211 10.41 -0.53 1.64
N PHE A 212 10.84 0.51 0.93
CA PHE A 212 11.30 1.73 1.57
C PHE A 212 10.14 2.66 1.94
N THR A 213 10.17 3.20 3.17
CA THR A 213 9.22 4.22 3.61
C THR A 213 9.53 5.56 2.96
N SER A 214 8.51 6.34 2.67
CA SER A 214 8.65 7.74 2.23
C SER A 214 8.97 8.65 3.41
N GLY A 215 10.11 8.45 4.09
CA GLY A 215 10.48 9.19 5.29
C GLY A 215 10.22 10.70 5.18
N THR A 216 9.49 11.25 6.16
CA THR A 216 9.14 12.68 6.18
C THR A 216 10.15 13.53 6.95
N THR A 217 11.11 12.92 7.64
CA THR A 217 12.06 13.63 8.54
C THR A 217 13.48 13.08 8.50
N SER A 218 13.72 11.92 7.87
CA SER A 218 15.00 11.24 7.77
C SER A 218 15.10 10.47 6.46
N ARG A 219 16.28 9.90 6.18
CA ARG A 219 16.45 9.01 5.03
C ARG A 219 15.44 7.86 5.07
N PRO A 220 14.90 7.39 3.91
CA PRO A 220 13.97 6.27 3.85
C PRO A 220 14.52 5.03 4.56
N LYS A 221 13.68 4.35 5.35
CA LYS A 221 14.02 3.09 6.02
C LYS A 221 13.53 1.91 5.19
N GLY A 222 14.35 0.88 5.05
CA GLY A 222 13.99 -0.35 4.36
C GLY A 222 13.21 -1.30 5.26
N VAL A 223 11.92 -1.47 5.03
CA VAL A 223 11.04 -2.38 5.78
C VAL A 223 11.17 -3.79 5.22
N ILE A 224 11.47 -4.77 6.06
CA ILE A 224 11.65 -6.16 5.66
C ILE A 224 10.30 -6.86 5.56
N TYR A 225 9.96 -7.34 4.36
CA TYR A 225 8.83 -8.23 4.13
C TYR A 225 9.30 -9.68 4.12
N THR A 226 8.59 -10.56 4.84
CA THR A 226 8.82 -12.01 4.84
C THR A 226 7.81 -12.73 3.95
N HIS A 227 8.10 -13.95 3.56
CA HIS A 227 7.18 -14.80 2.83
C HIS A 227 5.87 -15.02 3.60
N ARG A 228 5.96 -15.35 4.91
CA ARG A 228 4.79 -15.53 5.80
C ARG A 228 3.91 -14.29 5.85
N GLY A 229 4.51 -13.14 6.14
CA GLY A 229 3.76 -11.89 6.27
C GLY A 229 3.07 -11.51 4.95
N ALA A 230 3.77 -11.61 3.82
CA ALA A 230 3.21 -11.32 2.50
C ALA A 230 2.08 -12.29 2.11
N TYR A 231 2.22 -13.59 2.42
CA TYR A 231 1.17 -14.58 2.20
C TYR A 231 -0.09 -14.25 3.01
N LEU A 232 0.06 -14.03 4.32
CA LEU A 232 -1.07 -13.76 5.22
C LEU A 232 -1.75 -12.41 4.92
N ALA A 233 -0.98 -11.36 4.62
CA ALA A 233 -1.54 -10.08 4.21
C ALA A 233 -2.29 -10.19 2.87
N SER A 234 -1.80 -11.00 1.92
CA SER A 234 -2.50 -11.26 0.67
C SER A 234 -3.83 -11.98 0.89
N MET A 235 -3.85 -13.00 1.76
CA MET A 235 -5.08 -13.73 2.10
C MET A 235 -6.07 -12.84 2.87
N ALA A 236 -5.57 -11.98 3.76
CA ALA A 236 -6.40 -10.96 4.40
C ALA A 236 -7.08 -10.06 3.36
N ASN A 237 -6.32 -9.50 2.42
CA ASN A 237 -6.87 -8.64 1.36
C ASN A 237 -7.89 -9.37 0.47
N VAL A 238 -7.72 -10.68 0.21
CA VAL A 238 -8.72 -11.48 -0.50
C VAL A 238 -10.07 -11.45 0.23
N ILE A 239 -10.05 -11.62 1.55
CA ILE A 239 -11.25 -11.69 2.38
C ILE A 239 -11.81 -10.27 2.63
N GLU A 240 -10.96 -9.38 3.11
CA GLU A 240 -11.37 -8.07 3.60
C GLU A 240 -11.80 -7.11 2.47
N SER A 241 -11.24 -7.24 1.29
CA SER A 241 -11.65 -6.48 0.11
C SER A 241 -12.65 -7.22 -0.77
N GLY A 242 -13.07 -8.45 -0.38
CA GLY A 242 -14.07 -9.23 -1.10
C GLY A 242 -13.63 -9.69 -2.49
N LEU A 243 -12.32 -9.86 -2.75
CA LEU A 243 -11.80 -10.26 -4.06
C LEU A 243 -12.29 -11.63 -4.52
N ASN A 244 -12.73 -12.49 -3.60
CA ASN A 244 -13.26 -13.83 -3.84
C ASN A 244 -14.79 -13.84 -4.07
N ILE A 245 -15.45 -12.70 -4.03
CA ILE A 245 -16.87 -12.58 -4.30
C ILE A 245 -17.06 -12.37 -5.81
N GLY A 246 -17.38 -13.43 -6.53
CA GLY A 246 -17.46 -13.42 -7.98
C GLY A 246 -16.09 -13.39 -8.68
N ARG A 247 -16.07 -13.00 -9.96
CA ARG A 247 -14.84 -12.93 -10.75
C ARG A 247 -14.18 -11.57 -10.58
N CYS A 248 -13.05 -11.54 -9.91
CA CYS A 248 -12.28 -10.31 -9.67
C CYS A 248 -11.71 -9.76 -10.98
N ARG A 249 -11.99 -8.48 -11.26
CA ARG A 249 -11.37 -7.67 -12.31
C ARG A 249 -10.83 -6.40 -11.65
N TYR A 250 -9.54 -6.43 -11.34
CA TYR A 250 -8.88 -5.44 -10.51
C TYR A 250 -8.17 -4.38 -11.36
N LEU A 251 -8.54 -3.11 -11.16
CA LEU A 251 -7.90 -1.97 -11.83
C LEU A 251 -6.78 -1.38 -10.97
N TRP A 252 -5.57 -1.34 -11.51
CA TRP A 252 -4.37 -0.87 -10.83
C TRP A 252 -4.26 0.66 -10.82
N THR A 253 -5.00 1.33 -9.95
CA THR A 253 -4.86 2.76 -9.62
C THR A 253 -3.86 3.00 -8.50
N LEU A 254 -3.65 2.01 -7.60
CA LEU A 254 -2.60 2.03 -6.60
C LEU A 254 -1.25 1.71 -7.25
N PRO A 255 -0.18 2.50 -7.01
CA PRO A 255 1.15 2.16 -7.51
C PRO A 255 1.67 0.82 -6.92
N MET A 256 2.08 -0.11 -7.79
CA MET A 256 2.62 -1.42 -7.37
C MET A 256 3.89 -1.28 -6.54
N PHE A 257 4.72 -0.26 -6.77
CA PHE A 257 5.94 -0.02 -5.99
C PHE A 257 5.67 0.47 -4.56
N HIS A 258 4.48 1.03 -4.28
CA HIS A 258 4.17 1.56 -2.95
C HIS A 258 3.76 0.45 -2.00
N ALA A 259 4.60 0.22 -0.97
CA ALA A 259 4.46 -0.88 -0.01
C ALA A 259 4.07 -2.19 -0.75
N MET A 260 4.74 -2.41 -1.86
CA MET A 260 4.52 -3.43 -2.87
C MET A 260 3.03 -3.68 -3.18
N GLY A 261 2.39 -2.58 -3.62
CA GLY A 261 0.99 -2.59 -4.03
C GLY A 261 0.04 -3.15 -2.96
N TRP A 262 0.38 -2.97 -1.66
CA TRP A 262 -0.37 -3.46 -0.49
C TRP A 262 -0.63 -4.98 -0.52
N THR A 263 0.29 -5.75 -1.10
CA THR A 263 0.19 -7.21 -1.33
C THR A 263 -0.91 -7.66 -2.31
N PHE A 264 -1.63 -6.73 -2.94
CA PHE A 264 -2.65 -7.03 -3.96
C PHE A 264 -2.10 -7.72 -5.23
N PRO A 265 -0.82 -7.56 -5.67
CA PRO A 265 -0.30 -8.36 -6.77
C PRO A 265 -0.46 -9.86 -6.54
N TRP A 266 -0.29 -10.31 -5.30
CA TRP A 266 -0.49 -11.70 -4.92
C TRP A 266 -1.95 -12.03 -4.62
N ALA A 267 -2.70 -11.13 -3.96
CA ALA A 267 -4.10 -11.34 -3.61
C ALA A 267 -4.99 -11.52 -4.86
N VAL A 268 -4.80 -10.69 -5.89
CA VAL A 268 -5.56 -10.79 -7.15
C VAL A 268 -5.27 -12.09 -7.88
N VAL A 269 -3.99 -12.52 -7.92
CA VAL A 269 -3.60 -13.79 -8.54
C VAL A 269 -4.10 -15.00 -7.73
N ALA A 270 -4.13 -14.91 -6.39
CA ALA A 270 -4.66 -15.98 -5.53
C ALA A 270 -6.11 -16.34 -5.88
N VAL A 271 -6.93 -15.36 -6.26
CA VAL A 271 -8.31 -15.55 -6.71
C VAL A 271 -8.45 -15.70 -8.22
N ARG A 272 -7.37 -15.78 -8.96
CA ARG A 272 -7.32 -15.87 -10.43
C ARG A 272 -8.01 -14.68 -11.11
N GLY A 273 -7.86 -13.49 -10.51
CA GLY A 273 -8.44 -12.24 -10.99
C GLY A 273 -7.71 -11.71 -12.24
N LEU A 274 -8.37 -10.81 -12.96
CA LEU A 274 -7.76 -10.03 -14.03
C LEU A 274 -7.06 -8.80 -13.44
N ASN A 275 -5.79 -8.61 -13.76
CA ASN A 275 -5.05 -7.39 -13.45
C ASN A 275 -5.17 -6.43 -14.63
N VAL A 276 -5.89 -5.33 -14.46
CA VAL A 276 -5.97 -4.25 -15.45
C VAL A 276 -4.96 -3.16 -15.08
N CYS A 277 -3.84 -3.12 -15.78
CA CYS A 277 -2.72 -2.24 -15.47
C CYS A 277 -2.88 -0.85 -16.12
N LEU A 278 -2.44 0.18 -15.39
CA LEU A 278 -2.40 1.57 -15.84
C LEU A 278 -0.98 2.12 -15.68
N HIS A 279 -0.38 2.60 -16.76
CA HIS A 279 0.94 3.22 -16.72
C HIS A 279 0.94 4.51 -15.86
N LYS A 280 -0.14 5.27 -15.94
CA LYS A 280 -0.38 6.49 -15.13
C LYS A 280 -1.85 6.65 -14.79
N ILE A 281 -2.13 7.45 -13.76
CA ILE A 281 -3.50 7.84 -13.45
C ILE A 281 -4.01 8.76 -14.55
N ASP A 282 -5.11 8.34 -15.18
CA ASP A 282 -5.86 9.09 -16.17
C ASP A 282 -7.35 8.87 -15.89
N TYR A 283 -8.02 9.87 -15.39
CA TYR A 283 -9.40 9.74 -14.92
C TYR A 283 -10.39 9.44 -16.03
N ALA A 284 -10.17 9.96 -17.24
CA ALA A 284 -11.01 9.64 -18.40
C ALA A 284 -10.87 8.17 -18.80
N LEU A 285 -9.62 7.67 -18.85
CA LEU A 285 -9.36 6.26 -19.11
C LEU A 285 -9.92 5.36 -17.99
N ILE A 286 -9.77 5.74 -16.72
CA ILE A 286 -10.33 4.99 -15.59
C ILE A 286 -11.85 4.86 -15.75
N TRP A 287 -12.58 5.95 -16.02
CA TRP A 287 -14.03 5.91 -16.23
C TRP A 287 -14.41 5.06 -17.45
N LYS A 288 -13.63 5.13 -18.54
CA LYS A 288 -13.82 4.26 -19.70
C LYS A 288 -13.70 2.78 -19.31
N LEU A 289 -12.67 2.40 -18.56
CA LEU A 289 -12.43 1.03 -18.13
C LEU A 289 -13.50 0.54 -17.15
N LEU A 290 -13.91 1.37 -16.19
CA LEU A 290 -15.01 1.06 -15.27
C LEU A 290 -16.30 0.70 -16.02
N LYS A 291 -16.58 1.38 -17.13
CA LYS A 291 -17.77 1.16 -17.95
C LYS A 291 -17.66 -0.04 -18.90
N GLN A 292 -16.49 -0.27 -19.48
CA GLN A 292 -16.33 -1.20 -20.62
C GLN A 292 -15.69 -2.53 -20.24
N GLU A 293 -14.80 -2.54 -19.22
CA GLU A 293 -14.05 -3.76 -18.86
C GLU A 293 -14.66 -4.49 -17.66
N GLY A 294 -15.81 -4.09 -17.16
CA GLY A 294 -16.47 -4.75 -16.04
C GLY A 294 -15.59 -4.82 -14.78
N ILE A 295 -14.88 -3.73 -14.48
CA ILE A 295 -14.04 -3.63 -13.28
C ILE A 295 -14.90 -3.85 -12.05
N THR A 296 -14.41 -4.69 -11.14
CA THR A 296 -15.09 -5.01 -9.88
C THR A 296 -14.41 -4.41 -8.66
N HIS A 297 -13.09 -4.19 -8.74
CA HIS A 297 -12.28 -3.73 -7.61
C HIS A 297 -11.18 -2.77 -8.06
N PHE A 298 -10.85 -1.81 -7.21
CA PHE A 298 -9.60 -1.05 -7.27
C PHE A 298 -9.26 -0.46 -5.91
N ASN A 299 -8.01 -0.01 -5.71
CA ASN A 299 -7.57 0.65 -4.48
C ASN A 299 -7.16 2.08 -4.79
N ALA A 300 -7.60 3.04 -4.00
CA ALA A 300 -7.24 4.43 -4.21
C ALA A 300 -7.19 5.22 -2.90
N ALA A 301 -6.30 6.20 -2.83
CA ALA A 301 -6.32 7.19 -1.76
C ALA A 301 -7.55 8.11 -1.87
N PRO A 302 -7.99 8.75 -0.78
CA PRO A 302 -9.10 9.71 -0.79
C PRO A 302 -8.95 10.80 -1.86
N THR A 303 -7.74 11.34 -2.06
CA THR A 303 -7.47 12.36 -3.08
C THR A 303 -7.71 11.85 -4.50
N VAL A 304 -7.30 10.61 -4.81
CA VAL A 304 -7.56 10.00 -6.12
C VAL A 304 -9.07 9.80 -6.32
N ASN A 305 -9.79 9.32 -5.28
CA ASN A 305 -11.24 9.17 -5.33
C ASN A 305 -11.95 10.53 -5.48
N THR A 306 -11.49 11.57 -4.79
CA THR A 306 -12.01 12.95 -4.94
C THR A 306 -11.91 13.43 -6.38
N MET A 307 -10.74 13.26 -7.00
CA MET A 307 -10.56 13.64 -8.41
C MET A 307 -11.37 12.76 -9.37
N LEU A 308 -11.47 11.46 -9.06
CA LEU A 308 -12.26 10.52 -9.86
C LEU A 308 -13.75 10.88 -9.89
N ILE A 309 -14.34 11.19 -8.73
CA ILE A 309 -15.75 11.56 -8.63
C ILE A 309 -16.03 12.97 -9.18
N ALA A 310 -15.02 13.84 -9.22
CA ALA A 310 -15.10 15.20 -9.80
C ALA A 310 -14.84 15.23 -11.31
N ALA A 311 -14.42 14.11 -11.92
CA ALA A 311 -14.15 14.05 -13.35
C ALA A 311 -15.44 14.26 -14.17
N LYS A 312 -15.31 14.87 -15.35
CA LYS A 312 -16.46 15.13 -16.24
C LYS A 312 -17.13 13.85 -16.75
N GLU A 313 -16.40 12.74 -16.80
CA GLU A 313 -16.87 11.40 -17.18
C GLU A 313 -17.63 10.67 -16.07
N ALA A 314 -17.67 11.25 -14.84
CA ALA A 314 -18.26 10.63 -13.68
C ALA A 314 -19.77 10.43 -13.86
N GLN A 315 -20.21 9.18 -13.65
CA GLN A 315 -21.62 8.81 -13.70
C GLN A 315 -21.86 7.59 -12.83
N ARG A 316 -23.12 7.35 -12.46
CA ARG A 316 -23.49 6.14 -11.72
C ARG A 316 -23.20 4.89 -12.56
N LEU A 317 -22.43 3.96 -11.99
CA LEU A 317 -22.11 2.68 -12.62
C LEU A 317 -23.31 1.71 -12.54
N PRO A 318 -23.50 0.83 -13.54
CA PRO A 318 -24.60 -0.14 -13.54
C PRO A 318 -24.39 -1.26 -12.52
N GLN A 319 -23.13 -1.60 -12.20
CA GLN A 319 -22.76 -2.60 -11.22
C GLN A 319 -21.90 -1.96 -10.11
N PRO A 320 -22.00 -2.48 -8.87
CA PRO A 320 -21.16 -2.00 -7.78
C PRO A 320 -19.69 -2.31 -8.02
N VAL A 321 -18.83 -1.35 -7.67
CA VAL A 321 -17.36 -1.52 -7.69
C VAL A 321 -16.84 -1.32 -6.28
N GLN A 322 -16.16 -2.31 -5.73
CA GLN A 322 -15.51 -2.22 -4.44
C GLN A 322 -14.24 -1.38 -4.54
N VAL A 323 -14.13 -0.38 -3.67
CA VAL A 323 -12.99 0.53 -3.64
C VAL A 323 -12.31 0.47 -2.28
N THR A 324 -11.15 -0.16 -2.20
CA THR A 324 -10.36 -0.12 -0.97
C THR A 324 -9.70 1.25 -0.83
N VAL A 325 -10.09 1.98 0.21
CA VAL A 325 -9.63 3.35 0.47
C VAL A 325 -8.67 3.34 1.66
N ALA A 326 -7.45 3.87 1.46
CA ALA A 326 -6.43 3.99 2.49
C ALA A 326 -5.43 5.10 2.17
N ALA A 327 -4.28 5.10 2.83
CA ALA A 327 -3.17 6.06 2.74
C ALA A 327 -3.39 7.37 3.50
N SER A 328 -4.59 7.89 3.58
CA SER A 328 -4.99 9.01 4.46
C SER A 328 -6.44 8.83 4.89
N PRO A 329 -6.87 9.43 6.01
CA PRO A 329 -8.26 9.36 6.44
C PRO A 329 -9.20 10.00 5.40
N PRO A 330 -10.28 9.32 4.98
CA PRO A 330 -11.32 9.88 4.12
C PRO A 330 -12.31 10.72 4.95
N SER A 331 -13.08 11.59 4.29
CA SER A 331 -14.27 12.19 4.88
C SER A 331 -15.51 11.33 4.62
N GLY A 332 -16.49 11.38 5.54
CA GLY A 332 -17.80 10.73 5.33
C GLY A 332 -18.50 11.24 4.07
N HIS A 333 -18.37 12.52 3.77
CA HIS A 333 -18.91 13.13 2.56
C HIS A 333 -18.33 12.53 1.25
N LEU A 334 -17.03 12.21 1.23
CA LEU A 334 -16.44 11.49 0.10
C LEU A 334 -17.11 10.13 -0.10
N PHE A 335 -17.32 9.38 0.99
CA PHE A 335 -17.94 8.07 0.93
C PHE A 335 -19.40 8.12 0.44
N GLU A 336 -20.16 9.09 0.92
CA GLU A 336 -21.53 9.32 0.42
C GLU A 336 -21.55 9.57 -1.10
N LYS A 337 -20.65 10.43 -1.61
CA LYS A 337 -20.55 10.69 -3.05
C LYS A 337 -20.12 9.47 -3.85
N MET A 338 -19.20 8.68 -3.33
CA MET A 338 -18.78 7.43 -3.97
C MET A 338 -19.95 6.45 -4.08
N ILE A 339 -20.70 6.23 -3.02
CA ILE A 339 -21.87 5.35 -3.00
C ILE A 339 -22.92 5.78 -4.04
N ASN A 340 -23.15 7.08 -4.18
CA ASN A 340 -24.09 7.62 -5.18
C ASN A 340 -23.68 7.28 -6.62
N LEU A 341 -22.40 7.06 -6.86
CA LEU A 341 -21.84 6.61 -8.16
C LEU A 341 -21.70 5.08 -8.26
N ASN A 342 -22.19 4.33 -7.27
CA ASN A 342 -22.06 2.87 -7.16
C ASN A 342 -20.58 2.41 -6.96
N LEU A 343 -19.75 3.29 -6.39
CA LEU A 343 -18.41 2.99 -5.90
C LEU A 343 -18.51 2.72 -4.39
N HIS A 344 -18.31 1.48 -3.98
CA HIS A 344 -18.50 1.04 -2.61
C HIS A 344 -17.17 1.09 -1.82
N PRO A 345 -16.98 2.06 -0.92
CA PRO A 345 -15.73 2.20 -0.19
C PRO A 345 -15.57 1.11 0.88
N VAL A 346 -14.39 0.52 0.93
CA VAL A 346 -13.90 -0.32 2.03
C VAL A 346 -12.76 0.45 2.66
N HIS A 347 -13.02 1.11 3.79
CA HIS A 347 -11.98 1.86 4.47
C HIS A 347 -11.05 0.91 5.20
N THR A 348 -9.76 1.06 4.93
CA THR A 348 -8.69 0.28 5.55
C THR A 348 -7.56 1.19 6.01
N TYR A 349 -6.85 0.76 7.04
CA TYR A 349 -5.68 1.46 7.54
C TYR A 349 -4.53 0.49 7.77
N GLY A 350 -3.33 0.97 7.61
CA GLY A 350 -2.08 0.29 7.85
C GLY A 350 -0.91 1.11 7.34
N MET A 351 0.26 0.54 7.39
CA MET A 351 1.51 1.20 7.06
C MET A 351 2.44 0.23 6.30
N THR A 352 3.57 0.71 5.84
CA THR A 352 4.56 -0.16 5.19
C THR A 352 4.95 -1.31 6.12
N GLU A 353 5.11 -1.03 7.41
CA GLU A 353 5.51 -1.98 8.43
C GLU A 353 4.45 -3.06 8.75
N THR A 354 3.20 -2.89 8.24
CA THR A 354 2.13 -3.90 8.33
C THR A 354 1.74 -4.49 6.96
N TYR A 355 2.66 -4.46 5.98
CA TYR A 355 2.42 -4.95 4.60
C TYR A 355 1.31 -4.20 3.85
N GLY A 356 1.01 -2.97 4.23
CA GLY A 356 -0.13 -2.17 3.78
C GLY A 356 -1.31 -2.28 4.75
N PRO A 357 -2.54 -2.43 4.26
CA PRO A 357 -3.74 -2.52 5.10
C PRO A 357 -3.67 -3.63 6.14
N SER A 358 -4.06 -3.31 7.38
CA SER A 358 -4.10 -4.21 8.53
C SER A 358 -5.37 -4.05 9.37
N THR A 359 -6.20 -3.04 9.05
CA THR A 359 -7.51 -2.85 9.66
C THR A 359 -8.58 -2.56 8.60
N ARG A 360 -9.84 -2.81 8.97
CA ARG A 360 -11.01 -2.47 8.16
C ARG A 360 -12.11 -1.88 9.02
N CYS A 361 -12.79 -0.86 8.51
CA CYS A 361 -14.05 -0.39 9.06
C CYS A 361 -15.18 -1.27 8.53
N TYR A 362 -15.77 -2.09 9.41
CA TYR A 362 -16.94 -2.89 9.10
C TYR A 362 -18.20 -2.06 9.32
N GLN A 363 -19.11 -2.06 8.32
CA GLN A 363 -20.43 -1.47 8.52
C GLN A 363 -21.23 -2.35 9.47
N LEU A 364 -21.63 -1.80 10.60
CA LEU A 364 -22.49 -2.50 11.56
C LEU A 364 -23.96 -2.35 11.16
N PRO A 365 -24.82 -3.38 11.36
CA PRO A 365 -26.21 -3.33 10.94
C PRO A 365 -27.02 -2.18 11.55
N GLU A 366 -26.71 -1.78 12.78
CA GLU A 366 -27.33 -0.64 13.45
C GLU A 366 -27.05 0.70 12.78
N TRP A 367 -25.95 0.83 12.04
CA TRP A 367 -25.60 2.08 11.32
C TRP A 367 -26.51 2.34 10.13
N ASP A 368 -27.24 1.34 9.65
CA ASP A 368 -28.22 1.54 8.56
C ASP A 368 -29.42 2.38 8.99
N LYS A 369 -29.66 2.49 10.31
CA LYS A 369 -30.72 3.29 10.91
C LYS A 369 -30.29 4.73 11.25
N LEU A 370 -29.00 5.04 11.15
CA LEU A 370 -28.46 6.36 11.44
C LEU A 370 -28.72 7.33 10.28
N PRO A 371 -28.78 8.63 10.55
CA PRO A 371 -28.72 9.66 9.51
C PRO A 371 -27.50 9.46 8.62
N SER A 372 -27.62 9.74 7.31
CA SER A 372 -26.54 9.52 6.34
C SER A 372 -25.20 10.12 6.77
N GLN A 373 -25.21 11.32 7.30
CA GLN A 373 -24.00 11.99 7.77
C GLN A 373 -23.28 11.20 8.87
N GLU A 374 -24.01 10.68 9.84
CA GLU A 374 -23.45 9.91 10.96
C GLU A 374 -22.99 8.53 10.49
N LYS A 375 -23.80 7.83 9.67
CA LYS A 375 -23.44 6.55 9.06
C LYS A 375 -22.10 6.65 8.32
N TYR A 376 -21.95 7.65 7.44
CA TYR A 376 -20.73 7.79 6.65
C TYR A 376 -19.55 8.30 7.48
N ALA A 377 -19.77 9.08 8.56
CA ALA A 377 -18.73 9.44 9.51
C ALA A 377 -18.19 8.20 10.24
N ASN A 378 -19.08 7.26 10.63
CA ASN A 378 -18.66 5.99 11.23
C ASN A 378 -17.88 5.12 10.23
N LEU A 379 -18.33 5.02 8.97
CA LEU A 379 -17.61 4.29 7.92
C LEU A 379 -16.23 4.87 7.60
N ALA A 380 -16.00 6.14 7.90
CA ALA A 380 -14.71 6.80 7.73
C ALA A 380 -13.70 6.50 8.85
N ARG A 381 -14.07 5.75 9.92
CA ARG A 381 -13.16 5.28 10.97
C ARG A 381 -12.22 4.20 10.40
N GLN A 382 -11.12 3.93 11.10
CA GLN A 382 -10.13 2.90 10.70
C GLN A 382 -10.56 1.49 11.13
N GLY A 383 -11.54 1.38 12.02
CA GLY A 383 -12.22 0.14 12.36
C GLY A 383 -11.40 -0.82 13.21
N HIS A 384 -11.35 -2.08 12.80
CA HIS A 384 -10.83 -3.22 13.56
C HIS A 384 -9.70 -3.91 12.81
N GLY A 385 -8.86 -4.67 13.52
CA GLY A 385 -7.80 -5.47 12.91
C GLY A 385 -8.32 -6.52 11.94
N PHE A 386 -7.55 -6.79 10.88
CA PHE A 386 -7.83 -7.81 9.88
C PHE A 386 -7.90 -9.22 10.48
N ILE A 387 -8.62 -10.12 9.82
CA ILE A 387 -8.80 -11.51 10.23
C ILE A 387 -7.48 -12.29 10.43
N THR A 388 -6.40 -11.90 9.75
CA THR A 388 -5.06 -12.50 9.87
C THR A 388 -4.14 -11.77 10.83
N SER A 389 -4.63 -10.73 11.51
CA SER A 389 -3.93 -9.95 12.53
C SER A 389 -4.48 -10.25 13.91
N LEU A 390 -3.71 -9.95 14.95
CA LEU A 390 -4.27 -9.82 16.28
C LEU A 390 -5.09 -8.53 16.37
N PRO A 391 -6.04 -8.42 17.32
CA PRO A 391 -6.77 -7.17 17.53
C PRO A 391 -5.79 -6.00 17.74
N ILE A 392 -6.06 -4.90 17.06
CA ILE A 392 -5.30 -3.66 17.31
C ILE A 392 -5.56 -3.17 18.73
N ARG A 393 -4.59 -2.45 19.29
CA ARG A 393 -4.74 -1.79 20.58
C ARG A 393 -4.45 -0.30 20.44
N ILE A 394 -5.06 0.51 21.30
CA ILE A 394 -4.74 1.92 21.43
C ILE A 394 -4.21 2.11 22.85
N VAL A 395 -2.94 2.49 22.94
CA VAL A 395 -2.21 2.52 24.22
C VAL A 395 -1.92 3.95 24.67
N LYS A 396 -1.92 4.16 26.00
CA LYS A 396 -1.63 5.45 26.62
C LYS A 396 -0.23 5.92 26.29
N LEU A 397 -0.07 7.22 26.07
CA LEU A 397 1.20 7.84 25.65
C LEU A 397 2.20 7.95 26.81
N ASP A 398 1.72 8.30 28.00
CA ASP A 398 2.56 8.63 29.17
C ASP A 398 2.84 7.38 30.02
N GLN A 399 3.42 6.35 29.38
CA GLN A 399 3.82 5.12 30.08
C GLN A 399 5.35 4.93 29.98
N PRO A 400 5.96 4.30 31.00
CA PRO A 400 7.37 3.88 30.91
C PRO A 400 7.62 3.03 29.66
N GLU A 401 8.82 3.18 29.06
CA GLU A 401 9.22 2.40 27.87
C GLU A 401 8.93 0.90 28.09
N GLY A 402 8.25 0.30 27.11
CA GLY A 402 7.91 -1.12 27.12
C GLY A 402 6.65 -1.49 27.92
N ARG A 403 5.98 -0.55 28.58
CA ARG A 403 4.70 -0.81 29.25
C ARG A 403 3.53 -0.35 28.38
N LEU A 404 2.70 -1.29 27.94
CA LEU A 404 1.52 -1.03 27.12
C LEU A 404 0.26 -1.11 27.99
N VAL A 405 -0.41 0.04 28.17
CA VAL A 405 -1.69 0.16 28.90
C VAL A 405 -2.73 0.71 27.95
N ASP A 406 -3.85 0.00 27.80
CA ASP A 406 -4.92 0.43 26.90
C ASP A 406 -5.62 1.70 27.40
N VAL A 407 -6.05 2.54 26.46
CA VAL A 407 -6.98 3.64 26.74
C VAL A 407 -8.40 3.12 26.96
N ALA A 408 -9.26 3.96 27.54
CA ALA A 408 -10.69 3.66 27.65
C ALA A 408 -11.37 3.59 26.27
N LYS A 409 -12.38 2.72 26.13
CA LYS A 409 -13.22 2.65 24.92
C LYS A 409 -14.39 3.65 25.01
N ASP A 410 -14.06 4.93 25.13
CA ASP A 410 -15.03 6.02 25.33
C ASP A 410 -15.11 7.00 24.15
N GLY A 411 -14.27 6.78 23.12
CA GLY A 411 -14.15 7.67 21.96
C GLY A 411 -13.49 9.01 22.27
N LYS A 412 -12.82 9.16 23.43
CA LYS A 412 -12.26 10.43 23.91
C LYS A 412 -10.81 10.32 24.34
N GLU A 413 -10.44 9.29 25.12
CA GLU A 413 -9.06 9.12 25.60
C GLU A 413 -8.15 8.84 24.41
N ILE A 414 -7.15 9.71 24.22
CA ILE A 414 -6.21 9.64 23.10
C ILE A 414 -5.05 8.71 23.45
N GLY A 415 -4.69 7.82 22.53
CA GLY A 415 -3.53 6.97 22.64
C GLY A 415 -2.89 6.70 21.28
N GLU A 416 -1.82 5.90 21.27
CA GLU A 416 -1.14 5.46 20.07
C GLU A 416 -1.68 4.11 19.61
N VAL A 417 -1.92 3.96 18.30
CA VAL A 417 -2.27 2.66 17.70
C VAL A 417 -1.03 1.75 17.68
N VAL A 418 -1.19 0.54 18.21
CA VAL A 418 -0.14 -0.49 18.12
C VAL A 418 -0.69 -1.77 17.50
N PHE A 419 0.18 -2.47 16.75
CA PHE A 419 -0.15 -3.69 16.05
C PHE A 419 0.63 -4.89 16.62
N SER A 420 0.06 -6.07 16.48
CA SER A 420 0.71 -7.33 16.79
C SER A 420 0.26 -8.41 15.81
N GLY A 421 1.09 -9.42 15.59
CA GLY A 421 0.76 -10.56 14.75
C GLY A 421 1.68 -10.74 13.56
N ASN A 422 1.35 -11.75 12.74
CA ASN A 422 2.22 -12.23 11.67
C ASN A 422 2.26 -11.32 10.43
N ILE A 423 1.41 -10.29 10.37
CA ILE A 423 1.46 -9.25 9.33
C ILE A 423 2.14 -7.96 9.83
N CYS A 424 2.95 -8.06 10.88
CA CYS A 424 3.93 -7.03 11.25
C CYS A 424 5.28 -7.37 10.63
N THR A 425 6.01 -6.35 10.17
CA THR A 425 7.34 -6.51 9.58
C THR A 425 8.30 -7.26 10.51
N LYS A 426 9.33 -7.88 9.96
CA LYS A 426 10.45 -8.41 10.74
C LYS A 426 11.33 -7.30 11.34
N GLY A 427 11.23 -6.07 10.83
CA GLY A 427 12.00 -4.90 11.24
C GLY A 427 12.54 -4.09 10.07
N TYR A 428 13.45 -3.20 10.39
CA TYR A 428 14.14 -2.37 9.41
C TYR A 428 15.47 -3.02 8.98
N TYR A 429 15.70 -3.07 7.68
CA TYR A 429 16.93 -3.61 7.10
C TYR A 429 18.14 -2.80 7.56
N LYS A 430 19.15 -3.47 8.15
CA LYS A 430 20.37 -2.88 8.71
C LYS A 430 20.16 -1.77 9.76
N ASP A 431 19.01 -1.72 10.43
CA ASP A 431 18.71 -0.72 11.46
C ASP A 431 18.09 -1.38 12.69
N ALA A 432 18.94 -2.00 13.50
CA ALA A 432 18.52 -2.72 14.72
C ALA A 432 17.95 -1.78 15.79
N GLU A 433 18.47 -0.54 15.89
CA GLU A 433 18.00 0.43 16.88
C GLU A 433 16.59 0.91 16.54
N ALA A 434 16.33 1.29 15.30
CA ALA A 434 14.98 1.65 14.87
C ALA A 434 14.01 0.46 14.98
N THR A 435 14.48 -0.77 14.71
CA THR A 435 13.68 -1.98 14.91
C THR A 435 13.30 -2.18 16.38
N ARG A 436 14.25 -2.02 17.31
CA ARG A 436 13.97 -2.12 18.75
C ARG A 436 12.93 -1.07 19.21
N LYS A 437 13.06 0.17 18.73
CA LYS A 437 12.09 1.24 19.03
C LYS A 437 10.71 0.93 18.46
N LEU A 438 10.67 0.41 17.21
CA LEU A 438 9.41 0.03 16.55
C LEU A 438 8.61 -1.00 17.36
N PHE A 439 9.29 -1.93 18.04
CA PHE A 439 8.67 -3.01 18.81
C PHE A 439 8.78 -2.85 20.32
N ALA A 440 8.85 -1.62 20.83
CA ALA A 440 8.87 -1.38 22.26
C ALA A 440 7.66 -2.02 22.96
N GLY A 441 7.88 -2.73 24.07
CA GLY A 441 6.81 -3.45 24.77
C GLY A 441 6.22 -4.67 24.04
N GLY A 442 6.83 -5.11 22.93
CA GLY A 442 6.41 -6.30 22.18
C GLY A 442 5.27 -6.07 21.18
N ALA A 443 4.95 -4.83 20.86
CA ALA A 443 4.00 -4.47 19.81
C ALA A 443 4.60 -3.45 18.85
N LEU A 444 4.15 -3.44 17.60
CA LEU A 444 4.58 -2.48 16.59
C LEU A 444 3.90 -1.13 16.82
N HIS A 445 4.67 -0.11 17.10
CA HIS A 445 4.23 1.27 17.28
C HIS A 445 4.03 1.98 15.95
N SER A 446 2.82 2.51 15.72
CA SER A 446 2.48 3.17 14.46
C SER A 446 2.93 4.63 14.37
N GLY A 447 3.04 5.31 15.50
CA GLY A 447 3.19 6.77 15.59
C GLY A 447 1.91 7.55 15.24
N ASP A 448 0.78 6.88 15.10
CA ASP A 448 -0.51 7.48 14.78
C ASP A 448 -1.39 7.52 16.04
N LEU A 449 -1.94 8.71 16.36
CA LEU A 449 -2.82 8.94 17.51
C LEU A 449 -4.27 8.64 17.16
N ALA A 450 -4.96 7.98 18.08
CA ALA A 450 -6.33 7.53 17.87
C ALA A 450 -7.14 7.57 19.17
N VAL A 451 -8.45 7.48 19.02
CA VAL A 451 -9.42 7.16 20.09
C VAL A 451 -10.05 5.81 19.83
N TRP A 452 -10.50 5.14 20.88
CA TRP A 452 -11.16 3.85 20.81
C TRP A 452 -12.64 4.01 21.14
N HIS A 453 -13.51 3.72 20.17
CA HIS A 453 -14.95 3.86 20.36
C HIS A 453 -15.54 2.69 21.17
N PRO A 454 -16.74 2.87 21.79
CA PRO A 454 -17.40 1.81 22.55
C PRO A 454 -17.71 0.55 21.74
N ASP A 455 -17.93 0.68 20.43
CA ASP A 455 -18.14 -0.44 19.48
C ASP A 455 -16.82 -1.19 19.15
N GLY A 456 -15.70 -0.77 19.73
CA GLY A 456 -14.38 -1.37 19.50
C GLY A 456 -13.67 -0.85 18.25
N SER A 457 -14.27 0.06 17.49
CA SER A 457 -13.61 0.65 16.31
C SER A 457 -12.58 1.72 16.73
N ALA A 458 -11.44 1.72 16.05
CA ALA A 458 -10.45 2.77 16.16
C ALA A 458 -10.76 3.93 15.22
N GLN A 459 -10.50 5.16 15.67
CA GLN A 459 -10.52 6.34 14.82
C GLN A 459 -9.21 7.11 14.98
N ILE A 460 -8.43 7.18 13.90
CA ILE A 460 -7.21 7.97 13.88
C ILE A 460 -7.56 9.46 13.87
N LEU A 461 -6.95 10.19 14.77
CA LEU A 461 -7.06 11.63 14.86
C LEU A 461 -5.98 12.31 14.02
N ASP A 462 -4.73 11.91 14.22
CA ASP A 462 -3.59 12.46 13.49
C ASP A 462 -2.32 11.66 13.75
N ARG A 463 -1.22 12.03 13.11
CA ARG A 463 0.11 11.64 13.57
C ARG A 463 0.51 12.43 14.81
N ALA A 464 1.24 11.81 15.71
CA ALA A 464 1.74 12.46 16.91
C ALA A 464 2.47 13.79 16.63
N LYS A 465 3.16 13.90 15.49
CA LYS A 465 3.88 15.10 15.05
C LYS A 465 3.02 16.12 14.28
N ASP A 466 1.80 15.77 13.90
CA ASP A 466 0.92 16.60 13.05
C ASP A 466 -0.25 17.20 13.86
N ILE A 467 -0.49 16.72 15.08
CA ILE A 467 -1.49 17.30 15.99
C ILE A 467 -1.09 18.74 16.34
N ILE A 468 -2.08 19.63 16.38
CA ILE A 468 -1.87 21.05 16.66
C ILE A 468 -2.27 21.31 18.11
N ILE A 469 -1.35 21.85 18.91
CA ILE A 469 -1.58 22.11 20.35
C ILE A 469 -1.89 23.60 20.53
N SER A 470 -3.17 23.94 20.63
CA SER A 470 -3.64 25.33 20.75
C SER A 470 -4.20 25.61 22.14
N GLY A 471 -3.48 26.37 22.95
CA GLY A 471 -3.93 26.72 24.31
C GLY A 471 -4.12 25.51 25.23
N GLY A 472 -3.40 24.43 25.01
CA GLY A 472 -3.53 23.17 25.75
C GLY A 472 -4.56 22.20 25.17
N GLU A 473 -5.33 22.61 24.17
CA GLU A 473 -6.27 21.75 23.46
C GLU A 473 -5.61 21.09 22.23
N ASN A 474 -5.89 19.80 22.02
CA ASN A 474 -5.41 19.05 20.87
C ASN A 474 -6.37 19.22 19.70
N ILE A 475 -5.89 19.81 18.61
CA ILE A 475 -6.64 19.92 17.35
C ILE A 475 -6.13 18.88 16.36
N SER A 476 -7.01 17.98 15.96
CA SER A 476 -6.73 17.08 14.83
C SER A 476 -6.75 17.87 13.53
N SER A 477 -5.60 17.92 12.85
CA SER A 477 -5.53 18.54 11.53
C SER A 477 -6.39 17.79 10.51
N VAL A 478 -6.50 16.47 10.66
CA VAL A 478 -7.36 15.61 9.83
C VAL A 478 -8.85 15.90 10.03
N ALA A 479 -9.29 16.07 11.27
CA ALA A 479 -10.69 16.42 11.56
C ALA A 479 -11.06 17.78 10.97
N LEU A 480 -10.15 18.75 11.09
CA LEU A 480 -10.36 20.08 10.52
C LEU A 480 -10.34 20.07 8.98
N GLU A 481 -9.42 19.31 8.36
CA GLU A 481 -9.41 19.09 6.90
C GLU A 481 -10.73 18.50 6.42
N SER A 482 -11.24 17.47 7.11
CA SER A 482 -12.51 16.84 6.80
C SER A 482 -13.69 17.83 6.92
N ALA A 483 -13.72 18.66 7.96
CA ALA A 483 -14.77 19.64 8.14
C ALA A 483 -14.73 20.73 7.06
N LEU A 484 -13.55 21.28 6.74
CA LEU A 484 -13.37 22.30 5.70
C LEU A 484 -13.68 21.76 4.29
N ALA A 485 -13.49 20.49 4.02
CA ALA A 485 -13.82 19.86 2.73
C ALA A 485 -15.33 19.84 2.43
N HIS A 486 -16.21 20.14 3.42
CA HIS A 486 -17.64 20.31 3.19
C HIS A 486 -17.99 21.66 2.54
N HIS A 487 -17.06 22.61 2.51
CA HIS A 487 -17.28 23.90 1.86
C HIS A 487 -17.58 23.72 0.36
N PRO A 488 -18.64 24.36 -0.19
CA PRO A 488 -19.08 24.13 -1.57
C PRO A 488 -17.99 24.34 -2.63
N ALA A 489 -17.12 25.32 -2.44
CA ALA A 489 -16.09 25.69 -3.39
C ALA A 489 -14.75 24.97 -3.21
N ILE A 490 -14.50 24.32 -2.08
CA ILE A 490 -13.21 23.68 -1.76
C ILE A 490 -13.16 22.26 -2.37
N LEU A 491 -12.05 21.95 -3.05
CA LEU A 491 -11.75 20.64 -3.61
C LEU A 491 -10.90 19.81 -2.66
N GLU A 492 -9.79 20.37 -2.20
CA GLU A 492 -8.84 19.70 -1.27
C GLU A 492 -8.37 20.68 -0.20
N VAL A 493 -7.98 20.11 0.97
CA VAL A 493 -7.51 20.87 2.13
C VAL A 493 -6.28 20.22 2.72
N GLY A 494 -5.30 21.02 3.10
CA GLY A 494 -4.18 20.59 3.94
C GLY A 494 -4.02 21.54 5.12
N VAL A 495 -4.02 21.03 6.34
CA VAL A 495 -3.92 21.84 7.57
C VAL A 495 -2.59 21.52 8.28
N VAL A 496 -1.92 22.58 8.73
CA VAL A 496 -0.70 22.51 9.55
C VAL A 496 -0.72 23.53 10.69
N ALA A 497 0.09 23.28 11.71
CA ALA A 497 0.31 24.22 12.79
C ALA A 497 1.09 25.44 12.32
N VAL A 498 0.71 26.61 12.80
CA VAL A 498 1.52 27.85 12.76
C VAL A 498 1.76 28.34 14.18
N PRO A 499 2.94 28.89 14.51
CA PRO A 499 3.18 29.48 15.82
C PRO A 499 2.22 30.63 16.12
N ASP A 500 1.77 30.72 17.39
CA ASP A 500 0.93 31.81 17.90
C ASP A 500 1.41 32.21 19.28
N GLU A 501 1.67 33.50 19.50
CA GLU A 501 2.24 34.02 20.76
C GLU A 501 1.34 33.76 21.96
N LYS A 502 0.02 33.74 21.78
CA LYS A 502 -0.94 33.56 22.85
C LYS A 502 -1.29 32.09 23.11
N TRP A 503 -1.41 31.30 22.04
CA TRP A 503 -1.97 29.96 22.09
C TRP A 503 -0.94 28.86 21.86
N GLY A 504 0.34 29.21 21.65
CA GLY A 504 1.42 28.32 21.28
C GLY A 504 1.35 27.96 19.78
N GLU A 505 0.29 27.29 19.36
CA GLU A 505 0.03 26.96 17.96
C GLU A 505 -1.42 27.28 17.56
N ARG A 506 -1.62 27.57 16.26
CA ARG A 506 -2.94 27.71 15.64
C ARG A 506 -2.95 27.02 14.29
N PRO A 507 -4.11 26.54 13.82
CA PRO A 507 -4.21 25.91 12.50
C PRO A 507 -4.15 26.94 11.38
N LYS A 508 -3.38 26.62 10.32
CA LYS A 508 -3.40 27.26 8.99
C LYS A 508 -3.87 26.24 7.96
N ALA A 509 -4.83 26.64 7.11
CA ALA A 509 -5.35 25.79 6.05
C ALA A 509 -4.86 26.24 4.68
N TYR A 510 -4.38 25.31 3.87
CA TYR A 510 -4.13 25.46 2.43
C TYR A 510 -5.24 24.75 1.68
N VAL A 511 -5.90 25.45 0.73
CA VAL A 511 -7.05 24.89 0.02
C VAL A 511 -6.88 25.02 -1.49
N THR A 512 -7.36 24.02 -2.24
CA THR A 512 -7.57 24.10 -3.68
C THR A 512 -9.06 24.23 -3.96
N LEU A 513 -9.41 24.85 -5.08
CA LEU A 513 -10.81 25.14 -5.42
C LEU A 513 -11.33 24.17 -6.49
N LYS A 514 -12.64 23.93 -6.45
CA LYS A 514 -13.36 23.23 -7.52
C LYS A 514 -13.39 24.09 -8.78
N HIS A 515 -13.46 23.44 -9.92
CA HIS A 515 -13.57 24.14 -11.21
C HIS A 515 -14.78 25.09 -11.23
N GLY A 516 -14.56 26.31 -11.70
CA GLY A 516 -15.56 27.39 -11.73
C GLY A 516 -15.63 28.25 -10.47
N HIS A 517 -14.80 27.98 -9.45
CA HIS A 517 -14.70 28.79 -8.23
C HIS A 517 -13.39 29.58 -8.13
N GLU A 518 -12.51 29.46 -9.14
CA GLU A 518 -11.21 30.11 -9.15
C GLU A 518 -11.39 31.66 -9.14
N GLY A 519 -10.68 32.30 -8.21
CA GLY A 519 -10.71 33.78 -8.06
C GLY A 519 -11.94 34.37 -7.33
N ASN A 520 -12.96 33.56 -7.04
CA ASN A 520 -14.19 34.02 -6.40
C ASN A 520 -14.25 33.79 -4.87
N LEU A 521 -13.41 32.93 -4.32
CA LEU A 521 -13.36 32.63 -2.90
C LEU A 521 -12.19 33.36 -2.23
N LYS A 522 -12.48 34.20 -1.24
CA LYS A 522 -11.46 34.84 -0.43
C LYS A 522 -11.12 33.98 0.79
N PRO A 523 -9.88 34.01 1.26
CA PRO A 523 -9.48 33.31 2.50
C PRO A 523 -10.40 33.60 3.70
N ASP A 524 -10.79 34.87 3.89
CA ASP A 524 -11.65 35.30 4.98
C ASP A 524 -13.07 34.72 4.89
N ASP A 525 -13.58 34.44 3.70
CA ASP A 525 -14.89 33.81 3.50
C ASP A 525 -14.88 32.36 4.04
N VAL A 526 -13.77 31.65 3.84
CA VAL A 526 -13.59 30.30 4.38
C VAL A 526 -13.51 30.31 5.91
N ILE A 527 -12.79 31.29 6.48
CA ILE A 527 -12.72 31.47 7.95
C ILE A 527 -14.08 31.81 8.53
N ALA A 528 -14.82 32.72 7.87
CA ALA A 528 -16.17 33.10 8.26
C ALA A 528 -17.12 31.90 8.19
N TRP A 529 -17.08 31.14 7.11
CA TRP A 529 -17.86 29.92 6.97
C TRP A 529 -17.50 28.87 8.02
N ALA A 530 -16.21 28.65 8.31
CA ALA A 530 -15.76 27.70 9.32
C ALA A 530 -16.35 28.02 10.71
N LYS A 531 -16.47 29.30 11.07
CA LYS A 531 -17.09 29.74 12.34
C LYS A 531 -18.57 29.39 12.46
N THR A 532 -19.26 29.15 11.37
CA THR A 532 -20.69 28.77 11.37
C THR A 532 -20.92 27.28 11.42
N GLN A 533 -19.86 26.46 11.34
CA GLN A 533 -19.99 25.00 11.28
C GLN A 533 -19.99 24.40 12.69
N ASN A 534 -21.01 23.63 13.03
CA ASN A 534 -21.10 22.93 14.32
C ASN A 534 -19.95 21.92 14.55
N ALA A 535 -19.38 21.38 13.47
CA ALA A 535 -18.25 20.44 13.54
C ALA A 535 -16.89 21.13 13.82
N ILE A 536 -16.82 22.47 13.80
CA ILE A 536 -15.58 23.24 13.99
C ILE A 536 -15.73 24.07 15.25
N SER A 537 -15.13 23.63 16.35
CA SER A 537 -15.06 24.40 17.60
C SER A 537 -14.28 25.70 17.38
N SER A 538 -14.58 26.72 18.18
CA SER A 538 -13.98 28.06 18.02
C SER A 538 -12.44 28.06 18.03
N PHE A 539 -11.82 27.19 18.84
CA PHE A 539 -10.36 27.05 18.93
C PHE A 539 -9.77 26.31 17.72
N MET A 540 -10.58 25.52 16.98
CA MET A 540 -10.18 24.81 15.76
C MET A 540 -10.24 25.71 14.50
N VAL A 541 -10.93 26.84 14.55
CA VAL A 541 -11.06 27.73 13.38
C VAL A 541 -9.67 28.13 12.88
N PRO A 542 -9.36 27.96 11.57
CA PRO A 542 -8.06 28.32 11.04
C PRO A 542 -7.68 29.79 11.32
N ARG A 543 -6.44 30.01 11.76
CA ARG A 543 -5.88 31.36 11.90
C ARG A 543 -5.79 32.07 10.55
N GLU A 544 -5.37 31.29 9.56
CA GLU A 544 -5.13 31.72 8.20
C GLU A 544 -5.64 30.66 7.22
N VAL A 545 -6.11 31.11 6.07
CA VAL A 545 -6.43 30.27 4.92
C VAL A 545 -5.66 30.79 3.72
N GLU A 546 -5.09 29.90 2.94
CA GLU A 546 -4.39 30.23 1.70
C GLU A 546 -4.92 29.39 0.55
N VAL A 547 -5.34 30.05 -0.53
CA VAL A 547 -5.80 29.38 -1.74
C VAL A 547 -4.58 29.11 -2.62
N VAL A 548 -4.36 27.85 -2.95
CA VAL A 548 -3.24 27.40 -3.79
C VAL A 548 -3.76 26.68 -5.03
N SER A 549 -2.97 26.67 -6.09
CA SER A 549 -3.32 25.98 -7.33
C SER A 549 -3.27 24.45 -7.17
N GLU A 550 -2.32 23.96 -6.38
CA GLU A 550 -2.13 22.53 -6.12
C GLU A 550 -1.51 22.33 -4.73
N LEU A 551 -1.94 21.25 -4.03
CA LEU A 551 -1.32 20.82 -2.79
C LEU A 551 -0.18 19.83 -3.09
N PRO A 552 0.96 19.90 -2.34
CA PRO A 552 2.06 18.95 -2.50
C PRO A 552 1.64 17.54 -2.04
N LYS A 553 1.83 16.55 -2.90
CA LYS A 553 1.37 15.17 -2.65
C LYS A 553 2.49 14.13 -2.76
N THR A 554 2.31 13.04 -2.06
CA THR A 554 3.10 11.82 -2.27
C THR A 554 2.64 11.10 -3.55
N SER A 555 3.37 10.05 -3.95
CA SER A 555 2.96 9.18 -5.08
C SER A 555 1.61 8.50 -4.88
N THR A 556 1.17 8.34 -3.64
CA THR A 556 -0.14 7.78 -3.29
C THR A 556 -1.25 8.83 -3.17
N GLY A 557 -0.94 10.10 -3.43
CA GLY A 557 -1.91 11.20 -3.30
C GLY A 557 -2.04 11.77 -1.88
N LYS A 558 -1.24 11.34 -0.90
CA LYS A 558 -1.25 11.90 0.46
C LYS A 558 -0.60 13.29 0.47
N ILE A 559 -1.24 14.26 1.11
CA ILE A 559 -0.69 15.62 1.26
C ILE A 559 0.60 15.58 2.09
N LYS A 560 1.65 16.23 1.58
CA LYS A 560 2.96 16.35 2.24
C LYS A 560 2.93 17.53 3.23
N LYS A 561 2.40 17.31 4.45
CA LYS A 561 2.33 18.36 5.49
C LYS A 561 3.69 18.96 5.82
N GLN A 562 4.78 18.23 5.66
CA GLN A 562 6.13 18.77 5.84
C GLN A 562 6.40 19.93 4.86
N VAL A 563 6.03 19.78 3.59
CA VAL A 563 6.20 20.86 2.58
C VAL A 563 5.32 22.05 2.94
N LEU A 564 4.09 21.82 3.43
CA LEU A 564 3.23 22.91 3.90
C LEU A 564 3.85 23.64 5.12
N ARG A 565 4.51 22.92 6.05
CA ARG A 565 5.26 23.56 7.14
C ARG A 565 6.47 24.36 6.66
N GLU A 566 7.14 23.91 5.59
CA GLU A 566 8.22 24.66 4.94
C GLU A 566 7.68 25.94 4.31
N TRP A 567 6.49 25.90 3.69
CA TRP A 567 5.81 27.09 3.20
C TRP A 567 5.51 28.10 4.31
N VAL A 568 5.04 27.63 5.48
CA VAL A 568 4.84 28.49 6.66
C VAL A 568 6.13 29.18 7.08
N LYS A 569 7.27 28.46 7.14
CA LYS A 569 8.56 29.00 7.56
C LYS A 569 9.15 30.01 6.58
N ASN A 570 8.92 29.80 5.29
CA ASN A 570 9.54 30.59 4.22
C ASN A 570 8.68 31.77 3.78
N GLY A 571 7.48 31.96 4.38
CA GLY A 571 6.47 32.90 3.88
C GLY A 571 6.05 32.48 2.47
N ALA A 572 4.92 31.81 2.31
CA ALA A 572 4.49 31.31 1.01
C ALA A 572 4.59 32.38 -0.06
N LYS A 573 5.23 32.03 -1.20
CA LYS A 573 5.16 32.80 -2.44
C LYS A 573 4.17 32.14 -3.37
#